data_4b7dce166adbc95f0b05eb6b7b90fce7
#
_entry.id   4b7dce166adbc95f0b05eb6b7b90fce7
#
_cell.length_a   1.000
_cell.length_b   1.000
_cell.length_c   1.000
_cell.angle_alpha   90.00
_cell.angle_beta   90.00
_cell.angle_gamma   90.00
#
_symmetry.space_group_name_H-M   'P 1'
#
loop_
_entity.id
_entity.type
_entity.pdbx_description
1 polymer ?
#
loop_
_entity_poly.entity_id
_entity_poly.type
_entity_poly.pdbx_seq_one_letter_code
_entity_poly.pdbx_strand_id
1 'polypeptide(L)'
;VKSFKNYGILSERIIQEQDSGSRVDVETYKEDPNDFTLWKPSTDDEPGWESPWGLGRPGWHLECSVMSEIVLGIPFDIHGGGNDLKFPHHDNEIAQTCAYHSNESAESFAKYWFHNGFLNLDNEKMSKSLGNVVYIDDLKKNFKGNEIRLALLSTHYRQPIPWSLELLEQSKNIYQKLNREFKKYNLKELKFYKDSKVGKALLDDLNTPLSIHEMH
;
A
#
# COMPACT_ATOMS: atom_id res chain seq x y z
N VAL A 1 8.00 19.37 -10.50
CA VAL A 1 7.57 19.28 -9.07
C VAL A 1 7.29 20.67 -8.50
N LYS A 2 8.21 21.64 -8.62
CA LYS A 2 8.04 23.00 -8.08
C LYS A 2 6.81 23.76 -8.58
N SER A 3 6.26 23.39 -9.74
CA SER A 3 5.04 24.00 -10.29
C SER A 3 3.76 23.58 -9.56
N PHE A 4 3.78 22.45 -8.83
CA PHE A 4 2.65 21.99 -8.02
C PHE A 4 2.90 22.37 -6.55
N LYS A 5 2.21 23.40 -6.08
CA LYS A 5 2.46 24.01 -4.75
C LYS A 5 2.28 23.06 -3.58
N ASN A 6 1.36 22.11 -3.73
CA ASN A 6 0.99 21.16 -2.67
C ASN A 6 1.71 19.81 -2.82
N TYR A 7 2.85 19.77 -3.54
CA TYR A 7 3.64 18.54 -3.63
C TYR A 7 4.11 18.07 -2.26
N GLY A 8 3.95 16.77 -1.99
CA GLY A 8 4.25 16.19 -0.69
C GLY A 8 3.11 16.29 0.33
N ILE A 9 1.90 16.72 -0.10
CA ILE A 9 0.73 16.89 0.78
C ILE A 9 0.33 15.59 1.50
N LEU A 10 0.47 14.45 0.83
CA LEU A 10 0.12 13.15 1.40
C LEU A 10 1.16 12.66 2.39
N SER A 11 2.43 12.83 2.07
CA SER A 11 3.54 12.38 2.90
C SER A 11 3.94 13.37 3.99
N GLU A 12 3.40 14.60 3.94
CA GLU A 12 3.76 15.71 4.83
C GLU A 12 5.26 16.09 4.70
N ARG A 13 5.83 15.87 3.50
CA ARG A 13 7.23 16.17 3.23
C ARG A 13 7.40 17.54 2.59
N ILE A 14 8.38 18.29 3.08
CA ILE A 14 8.77 19.57 2.51
C ILE A 14 9.83 19.31 1.44
N ILE A 15 9.61 19.79 0.20
CA ILE A 15 10.53 19.58 -0.95
C ILE A 15 11.97 19.98 -0.64
N GLN A 16 12.16 21.03 0.16
CA GLN A 16 13.48 21.56 0.51
C GLN A 16 14.32 20.64 1.41
N GLU A 17 13.69 19.67 2.06
CA GLU A 17 14.34 18.71 2.95
C GLU A 17 14.63 17.36 2.27
N GLN A 18 14.39 17.27 0.95
CA GLN A 18 14.56 16.02 0.22
C GLN A 18 15.97 15.93 -0.36
N ASP A 19 16.69 14.87 -0.02
CA ASP A 19 17.92 14.47 -0.70
C ASP A 19 17.57 13.95 -2.10
N SER A 20 17.71 14.81 -3.12
CA SER A 20 17.56 14.40 -4.51
C SER A 20 18.61 13.32 -4.85
N GLY A 21 18.18 12.25 -5.51
CA GLY A 21 19.07 11.14 -5.88
C GLY A 21 19.15 9.99 -4.88
N SER A 22 18.40 10.01 -3.79
CA SER A 22 18.45 8.95 -2.75
C SER A 22 18.01 7.55 -3.24
N ARG A 23 17.27 7.46 -4.34
CA ARG A 23 16.80 6.18 -4.92
C ARG A 23 17.27 5.93 -6.36
N VAL A 24 17.50 6.99 -7.11
CA VAL A 24 17.95 6.95 -8.51
C VAL A 24 18.85 8.14 -8.75
N ASP A 25 19.93 7.95 -9.50
CA ASP A 25 20.81 9.03 -9.90
C ASP A 25 20.03 10.15 -10.60
N VAL A 26 20.42 11.39 -10.30
CA VAL A 26 19.77 12.56 -10.90
C VAL A 26 20.26 12.70 -12.35
N GLU A 27 19.34 12.55 -13.28
CA GLU A 27 19.63 12.68 -14.70
C GLU A 27 19.89 14.16 -15.08
N THR A 28 20.88 14.39 -15.89
CA THR A 28 21.38 15.74 -16.25
C THR A 28 20.40 16.58 -17.09
N TYR A 29 19.38 15.95 -17.69
CA TYR A 29 18.36 16.63 -18.48
C TYR A 29 17.18 17.15 -17.66
N LYS A 30 17.12 16.87 -16.34
CA LYS A 30 16.09 17.40 -15.47
C LYS A 30 16.29 18.90 -15.22
N GLU A 31 15.23 19.68 -15.30
CA GLU A 31 15.23 21.09 -14.92
C GLU A 31 15.38 21.27 -13.41
N ASP A 32 14.75 20.39 -12.64
CA ASP A 32 14.88 20.30 -11.19
C ASP A 32 15.24 18.87 -10.77
N PRO A 33 16.21 18.68 -9.87
CA PRO A 33 16.59 17.35 -9.37
C PRO A 33 15.42 16.54 -8.79
N ASN A 34 14.40 17.21 -8.26
CA ASN A 34 13.20 16.58 -7.69
C ASN A 34 12.14 16.23 -8.73
N ASP A 35 12.30 16.62 -9.98
CA ASP A 35 11.36 16.27 -11.03
C ASP A 35 11.38 14.75 -11.29
N PHE A 36 10.20 14.18 -11.55
CA PHE A 36 10.05 12.77 -11.85
C PHE A 36 9.64 12.56 -13.32
N THR A 37 9.98 11.39 -13.84
CA THR A 37 9.77 11.05 -15.25
C THR A 37 8.30 10.79 -15.54
N LEU A 38 7.73 11.50 -16.50
CA LEU A 38 6.40 11.24 -17.06
C LEU A 38 6.47 10.31 -18.28
N TRP A 39 7.46 10.52 -19.15
CA TRP A 39 7.69 9.71 -20.34
C TRP A 39 9.15 9.30 -20.41
N LYS A 40 9.42 8.01 -20.61
CA LYS A 40 10.78 7.45 -20.63
C LYS A 40 11.08 6.92 -22.02
N PRO A 41 12.22 7.29 -22.64
CA PRO A 41 12.63 6.69 -23.91
C PRO A 41 12.72 5.16 -23.81
N SER A 42 12.30 4.46 -24.88
CA SER A 42 12.42 3.02 -25.01
C SER A 42 13.52 2.64 -25.99
N THR A 43 14.21 1.56 -25.69
CA THR A 43 15.13 0.88 -26.61
C THR A 43 14.38 -0.17 -27.43
N ASP A 44 15.03 -0.76 -28.43
CA ASP A 44 14.41 -1.77 -29.33
C ASP A 44 13.92 -3.02 -28.59
N ASP A 45 14.51 -3.33 -27.41
CA ASP A 45 14.15 -4.51 -26.60
C ASP A 45 13.05 -4.19 -25.57
N GLU A 46 12.61 -2.93 -25.46
CA GLU A 46 11.60 -2.48 -24.50
C GLU A 46 10.30 -2.11 -25.19
N PRO A 47 9.14 -2.34 -24.56
CA PRO A 47 7.88 -1.83 -25.10
C PRO A 47 7.95 -0.31 -25.25
N GLY A 48 7.46 0.19 -26.39
CA GLY A 48 7.47 1.63 -26.67
C GLY A 48 6.34 2.03 -27.62
N TRP A 49 5.91 3.26 -27.49
CA TRP A 49 4.88 3.88 -28.30
C TRP A 49 5.41 5.21 -28.85
N GLU A 50 4.96 5.55 -30.05
CA GLU A 50 5.24 6.87 -30.64
C GLU A 50 4.58 7.99 -29.83
N SER A 51 5.32 9.07 -29.61
CA SER A 51 4.86 10.25 -28.88
C SER A 51 5.49 11.51 -29.44
N PRO A 52 5.02 12.73 -29.07
CA PRO A 52 5.68 13.97 -29.42
C PRO A 52 7.13 14.09 -28.93
N TRP A 53 7.52 13.27 -27.96
CA TRP A 53 8.89 13.21 -27.38
C TRP A 53 9.71 12.03 -27.91
N GLY A 54 9.21 11.35 -28.97
CA GLY A 54 9.82 10.17 -29.57
C GLY A 54 9.26 8.84 -29.03
N LEU A 55 9.87 7.75 -29.49
CA LEU A 55 9.52 6.40 -29.05
C LEU A 55 9.85 6.23 -27.58
N GLY A 56 8.84 5.82 -26.79
CA GLY A 56 9.01 5.69 -25.35
C GLY A 56 7.83 5.04 -24.67
N ARG A 57 7.87 5.06 -23.35
CA ARG A 57 6.83 4.49 -22.48
C ARG A 57 6.50 5.43 -21.32
N PRO A 58 5.30 5.30 -20.71
CA PRO A 58 4.95 6.09 -19.54
C PRO A 58 5.91 5.82 -18.37
N GLY A 59 6.13 6.84 -17.57
CA GLY A 59 6.75 6.68 -16.26
C GLY A 59 5.82 5.92 -15.31
N TRP A 60 6.39 5.22 -14.34
CA TRP A 60 5.64 4.37 -13.41
C TRP A 60 4.45 5.05 -12.73
N HIS A 61 4.61 6.30 -12.30
CA HIS A 61 3.54 7.04 -11.64
C HIS A 61 2.39 7.39 -12.58
N LEU A 62 2.72 7.68 -13.86
CA LEU A 62 1.73 8.04 -14.87
C LEU A 62 0.83 6.83 -15.21
N GLU A 63 1.37 5.63 -15.23
CA GLU A 63 0.60 4.40 -15.43
C GLU A 63 -0.53 4.30 -14.40
N CYS A 64 -0.20 4.43 -13.12
CA CYS A 64 -1.18 4.31 -12.03
C CYS A 64 -2.22 5.43 -12.08
N SER A 65 -1.83 6.68 -12.33
CA SER A 65 -2.77 7.79 -12.42
C SER A 65 -3.77 7.61 -13.55
N VAL A 66 -3.28 7.28 -14.75
CA VAL A 66 -4.13 7.14 -15.94
C VAL A 66 -5.03 5.91 -15.84
N MET A 67 -4.51 4.77 -15.37
CA MET A 67 -5.33 3.56 -15.20
C MET A 67 -6.43 3.77 -14.15
N SER A 68 -6.10 4.41 -13.02
CA SER A 68 -7.09 4.72 -11.99
C SER A 68 -8.20 5.63 -12.52
N GLU A 69 -7.84 6.69 -13.23
CA GLU A 69 -8.83 7.60 -13.81
C GLU A 69 -9.72 6.93 -14.85
N ILE A 70 -9.15 6.15 -15.78
CA ILE A 70 -9.93 5.49 -16.85
C ILE A 70 -10.88 4.45 -16.29
N VAL A 71 -10.44 3.66 -15.29
CA VAL A 71 -11.22 2.52 -14.79
C VAL A 71 -12.20 2.91 -13.70
N LEU A 72 -11.80 3.81 -12.81
CA LEU A 72 -12.55 4.16 -11.61
C LEU A 72 -13.20 5.56 -11.68
N GLY A 73 -12.71 6.42 -12.56
CA GLY A 73 -12.98 7.85 -12.51
C GLY A 73 -12.28 8.54 -11.34
N ILE A 74 -12.31 9.84 -11.28
CA ILE A 74 -11.77 10.64 -10.18
C ILE A 74 -12.83 11.61 -9.63
N PRO A 75 -12.87 11.85 -8.30
CA PRO A 75 -12.13 11.12 -7.27
C PRO A 75 -12.73 9.72 -7.04
N PHE A 76 -11.88 8.70 -6.93
CA PHE A 76 -12.32 7.38 -6.49
C PHE A 76 -12.26 7.24 -4.97
N ASP A 77 -12.81 6.14 -4.43
CA ASP A 77 -13.02 6.07 -2.98
C ASP A 77 -11.74 5.80 -2.20
N ILE A 78 -10.99 4.74 -2.53
CA ILE A 78 -9.84 4.31 -1.75
C ILE A 78 -8.64 4.06 -2.65
N HIS A 79 -7.49 4.67 -2.32
CA HIS A 79 -6.18 4.37 -2.90
C HIS A 79 -5.25 3.82 -1.82
N GLY A 80 -4.58 2.72 -2.12
CA GLY A 80 -3.78 2.07 -1.10
C GLY A 80 -2.48 1.47 -1.61
N GLY A 81 -1.54 1.24 -0.68
CA GLY A 81 -0.28 0.61 -0.96
C GLY A 81 0.57 0.38 0.28
N GLY A 82 1.80 -0.06 0.10
CA GLY A 82 2.77 -0.09 1.18
C GLY A 82 3.16 1.32 1.63
N ASN A 83 3.61 1.46 2.85
CA ASN A 83 4.00 2.75 3.40
C ASN A 83 5.18 3.40 2.64
N ASP A 84 5.98 2.61 1.90
CA ASP A 84 7.05 3.09 1.03
C ASP A 84 6.54 3.71 -0.28
N LEU A 85 5.30 3.44 -0.67
CA LEU A 85 4.66 4.06 -1.83
C LEU A 85 4.08 5.45 -1.50
N LYS A 86 3.85 5.75 -0.23
CA LYS A 86 3.33 7.05 0.19
C LYS A 86 4.17 8.19 -0.41
N PHE A 87 5.50 8.03 -0.38
CA PHE A 87 6.45 8.91 -1.04
C PHE A 87 7.56 8.11 -1.74
N PRO A 88 7.94 8.45 -2.97
CA PRO A 88 7.40 9.56 -3.80
C PRO A 88 6.19 9.14 -4.66
N HIS A 89 5.83 7.83 -4.73
CA HIS A 89 4.93 7.31 -5.74
C HIS A 89 3.54 7.95 -5.70
N HIS A 90 2.84 7.88 -4.57
CA HIS A 90 1.49 8.44 -4.45
C HIS A 90 1.47 9.98 -4.48
N ASP A 91 2.49 10.65 -3.91
CA ASP A 91 2.60 12.11 -4.05
C ASP A 91 2.81 12.52 -5.51
N ASN A 92 3.54 11.73 -6.30
CA ASN A 92 3.72 11.95 -7.73
C ASN A 92 2.41 11.73 -8.52
N GLU A 93 1.63 10.71 -8.16
CA GLU A 93 0.32 10.47 -8.77
C GLU A 93 -0.65 11.65 -8.49
N ILE A 94 -0.69 12.13 -7.25
CA ILE A 94 -1.47 13.31 -6.88
C ILE A 94 -1.01 14.52 -7.69
N ALA A 95 0.30 14.79 -7.71
CA ALA A 95 0.83 15.97 -8.38
C ALA A 95 0.50 15.99 -9.87
N GLN A 96 0.67 14.87 -10.59
CA GLN A 96 0.40 14.82 -12.02
C GLN A 96 -1.10 14.87 -12.34
N THR A 97 -1.94 14.16 -11.58
CA THR A 97 -3.39 14.16 -11.79
C THR A 97 -4.01 15.51 -11.44
N CYS A 98 -3.66 16.06 -10.28
CA CYS A 98 -4.17 17.35 -9.84
C CYS A 98 -3.70 18.49 -10.74
N ALA A 99 -2.44 18.47 -11.20
CA ALA A 99 -1.95 19.47 -12.15
C ALA A 99 -2.67 19.39 -13.50
N TYR A 100 -2.95 18.19 -14.00
CA TYR A 100 -3.71 18.00 -15.25
C TYR A 100 -5.14 18.54 -15.14
N HIS A 101 -5.82 18.29 -14.03
CA HIS A 101 -7.18 18.75 -13.77
C HIS A 101 -7.28 20.14 -13.13
N SER A 102 -6.18 20.88 -13.02
CA SER A 102 -6.12 22.21 -12.42
C SER A 102 -6.72 22.25 -10.99
N ASN A 103 -6.42 21.21 -10.20
CA ASN A 103 -6.87 21.06 -8.82
C ASN A 103 -5.64 20.99 -7.88
N GLU A 104 -5.82 21.28 -6.60
CA GLU A 104 -4.72 21.34 -5.63
C GLU A 104 -4.91 20.41 -4.42
N SER A 105 -5.99 19.61 -4.38
CA SER A 105 -6.31 18.73 -3.25
C SER A 105 -6.04 17.26 -3.56
N ALA A 106 -5.40 16.54 -2.64
CA ALA A 106 -5.24 15.08 -2.73
C ALA A 106 -6.58 14.34 -2.81
N GLU A 107 -7.64 14.88 -2.20
CA GLU A 107 -8.99 14.33 -2.23
C GLU A 107 -9.63 14.39 -3.63
N SER A 108 -9.11 15.22 -4.54
CA SER A 108 -9.57 15.27 -5.93
C SER A 108 -9.06 14.09 -6.77
N PHE A 109 -8.09 13.33 -6.28
CA PHE A 109 -7.64 12.08 -6.87
C PHE A 109 -8.27 10.86 -6.16
N ALA A 110 -8.09 10.74 -4.85
CA ALA A 110 -8.70 9.69 -4.03
C ALA A 110 -9.18 10.25 -2.68
N LYS A 111 -10.38 9.83 -2.24
CA LYS A 111 -11.00 10.33 -1.00
C LYS A 111 -10.29 9.81 0.26
N TYR A 112 -9.87 8.54 0.24
CA TYR A 112 -9.22 7.88 1.36
C TYR A 112 -7.92 7.22 0.93
N TRP A 113 -6.88 7.38 1.74
CA TRP A 113 -5.56 6.81 1.53
C TRP A 113 -5.27 5.74 2.57
N PHE A 114 -4.88 4.56 2.10
CA PHE A 114 -4.63 3.41 2.94
C PHE A 114 -3.20 2.91 2.76
N HIS A 115 -2.37 3.02 3.80
CA HIS A 115 -0.98 2.58 3.75
C HIS A 115 -0.71 1.53 4.83
N ASN A 116 -0.23 0.37 4.41
CA ASN A 116 0.14 -0.70 5.32
C ASN A 116 1.64 -0.73 5.61
N GLY A 117 1.97 -1.17 6.83
CA GLY A 117 3.33 -1.45 7.25
C GLY A 117 3.95 -2.61 6.48
N PHE A 118 5.22 -2.87 6.73
CA PHE A 118 5.99 -3.91 6.07
C PHE A 118 5.92 -5.25 6.80
N LEU A 119 6.25 -6.33 6.10
CA LEU A 119 6.63 -7.59 6.73
C LEU A 119 8.13 -7.54 7.04
N ASN A 120 8.47 -7.70 8.31
CA ASN A 120 9.86 -7.76 8.76
C ASN A 120 10.20 -9.18 9.15
N LEU A 121 11.30 -9.71 8.60
CA LEU A 121 11.93 -10.96 8.99
C LEU A 121 13.21 -10.62 9.74
N ASP A 122 13.38 -11.16 10.94
CA ASP A 122 14.58 -10.94 11.76
C ASP A 122 14.98 -9.45 11.90
N ASN A 123 13.97 -8.58 12.07
CA ASN A 123 14.07 -7.12 12.11
C ASN A 123 14.46 -6.44 10.78
N GLU A 124 14.54 -7.16 9.68
CA GLU A 124 14.79 -6.62 8.36
C GLU A 124 13.52 -6.65 7.50
N LYS A 125 13.32 -5.62 6.66
CA LYS A 125 12.21 -5.58 5.72
C LYS A 125 12.31 -6.76 4.74
N MET A 126 11.23 -7.53 4.61
CA MET A 126 11.13 -8.56 3.56
C MET A 126 11.21 -7.93 2.18
N SER A 127 12.18 -8.33 1.36
CA SER A 127 12.34 -7.82 0.01
C SER A 127 13.01 -8.83 -0.93
N LYS A 128 12.71 -8.70 -2.23
CA LYS A 128 13.35 -9.55 -3.26
C LYS A 128 14.86 -9.33 -3.32
N SER A 129 15.33 -8.12 -3.11
CA SER A 129 16.76 -7.78 -3.17
C SER A 129 17.57 -8.43 -2.05
N LEU A 130 16.95 -8.67 -0.90
CA LEU A 130 17.57 -9.38 0.22
C LEU A 130 17.41 -10.91 0.13
N GLY A 131 16.60 -11.40 -0.82
CA GLY A 131 16.37 -12.84 -0.98
C GLY A 131 15.61 -13.49 0.19
N ASN A 132 15.03 -12.71 1.09
CA ASN A 132 14.33 -13.17 2.31
C ASN A 132 12.81 -13.26 2.13
N VAL A 133 12.33 -13.46 0.89
CA VAL A 133 10.89 -13.51 0.61
C VAL A 133 10.31 -14.84 1.02
N VAL A 134 9.23 -14.80 1.79
CA VAL A 134 8.40 -15.97 2.13
C VAL A 134 7.22 -16.05 1.18
N TYR A 135 7.11 -17.12 0.43
CA TYR A 135 6.02 -17.33 -0.51
C TYR A 135 4.79 -17.94 0.15
N ILE A 136 3.62 -17.42 -0.21
CA ILE A 136 2.33 -17.92 0.33
C ILE A 136 2.13 -19.40 0.01
N ASP A 137 2.55 -19.86 -1.16
CA ASP A 137 2.42 -21.27 -1.55
C ASP A 137 3.26 -22.20 -0.68
N ASP A 138 4.40 -21.75 -0.17
CA ASP A 138 5.18 -22.51 0.80
C ASP A 138 4.52 -22.54 2.17
N LEU A 139 3.96 -21.43 2.61
CA LEU A 139 3.19 -21.38 3.86
C LEU A 139 1.97 -22.29 3.83
N LYS A 140 1.26 -22.34 2.71
CA LYS A 140 0.05 -23.19 2.53
C LYS A 140 0.33 -24.69 2.65
N LYS A 141 1.59 -25.12 2.55
CA LYS A 141 1.96 -26.52 2.79
C LYS A 141 1.78 -26.94 4.26
N ASN A 142 1.92 -25.97 5.20
CA ASN A 142 1.90 -26.23 6.65
C ASN A 142 0.77 -25.51 7.39
N PHE A 143 0.21 -24.44 6.80
CA PHE A 143 -0.81 -23.59 7.44
C PHE A 143 -2.03 -23.42 6.53
N LYS A 144 -3.20 -23.33 7.13
CA LYS A 144 -4.44 -23.00 6.42
C LYS A 144 -4.49 -21.51 6.09
N GLY A 145 -5.17 -21.15 5.00
CA GLY A 145 -5.28 -19.75 4.59
C GLY A 145 -5.83 -18.81 5.68
N ASN A 146 -6.79 -19.29 6.49
CA ASN A 146 -7.33 -18.49 7.60
C ASN A 146 -6.33 -18.30 8.75
N GLU A 147 -5.42 -19.25 8.97
CA GLU A 147 -4.35 -19.14 9.96
C GLU A 147 -3.32 -18.09 9.53
N ILE A 148 -2.95 -18.09 8.24
CA ILE A 148 -2.07 -17.08 7.64
C ILE A 148 -2.75 -15.69 7.68
N ARG A 149 -4.03 -15.60 7.34
CA ARG A 149 -4.77 -14.32 7.40
C ARG A 149 -4.85 -13.79 8.83
N LEU A 150 -5.04 -14.64 9.82
CA LEU A 150 -5.06 -14.22 11.21
C LEU A 150 -3.70 -13.69 11.67
N ALA A 151 -2.59 -14.30 11.20
CA ALA A 151 -1.24 -13.79 11.45
C ALA A 151 -1.05 -12.36 10.89
N LEU A 152 -1.52 -12.09 9.68
CA LEU A 152 -1.49 -10.75 9.10
C LEU A 152 -2.36 -9.75 9.87
N LEU A 153 -3.49 -10.18 10.42
CA LEU A 153 -4.42 -9.33 11.17
C LEU A 153 -4.04 -9.14 12.65
N SER A 154 -3.05 -9.88 13.15
CA SER A 154 -2.61 -9.80 14.55
C SER A 154 -1.84 -8.53 14.88
N THR A 155 -1.40 -7.80 13.87
CA THR A 155 -0.74 -6.50 13.99
C THR A 155 -1.61 -5.44 13.30
N HIS A 156 -1.65 -4.22 13.85
CA HIS A 156 -2.36 -3.12 13.21
C HIS A 156 -1.77 -2.85 11.82
N TYR A 157 -2.58 -2.68 10.80
CA TYR A 157 -2.11 -2.59 9.41
C TYR A 157 -1.08 -1.48 9.17
N ARG A 158 -1.09 -0.39 9.96
CA ARG A 158 -0.10 0.69 9.86
C ARG A 158 1.27 0.32 10.42
N GLN A 159 1.36 -0.75 11.21
CA GLN A 159 2.59 -1.15 11.89
C GLN A 159 3.32 -2.25 11.10
N PRO A 160 4.66 -2.29 11.18
CA PRO A 160 5.40 -3.42 10.66
C PRO A 160 5.02 -4.72 11.37
N ILE A 161 4.87 -5.80 10.63
CA ILE A 161 4.57 -7.13 11.17
C ILE A 161 5.89 -7.87 11.38
N PRO A 162 6.24 -8.26 12.61
CA PRO A 162 7.39 -9.13 12.89
C PRO A 162 7.03 -10.56 12.46
N TRP A 163 7.25 -10.85 11.17
CA TRP A 163 6.87 -12.12 10.58
C TRP A 163 7.78 -13.24 11.06
N SER A 164 7.20 -14.28 11.61
CA SER A 164 7.94 -15.44 12.12
C SER A 164 7.10 -16.70 12.08
N LEU A 165 7.75 -17.86 12.16
CA LEU A 165 7.06 -19.14 12.32
C LEU A 165 6.26 -19.19 13.63
N GLU A 166 6.78 -18.56 14.68
CA GLU A 166 6.11 -18.48 15.99
C GLU A 166 4.79 -17.72 15.88
N LEU A 167 4.75 -16.58 15.17
CA LEU A 167 3.54 -15.81 14.90
C LEU A 167 2.48 -16.67 14.17
N LEU A 168 2.91 -17.48 13.20
CA LEU A 168 2.02 -18.38 12.47
C LEU A 168 1.45 -19.47 13.36
N GLU A 169 2.26 -20.11 14.23
CA GLU A 169 1.79 -21.13 15.16
C GLU A 169 0.86 -20.54 16.24
N GLN A 170 1.14 -19.36 16.74
CA GLN A 170 0.25 -18.63 17.65
C GLN A 170 -1.10 -18.33 16.96
N SER A 171 -1.08 -17.84 15.76
CA SER A 171 -2.27 -17.51 14.98
C SER A 171 -3.09 -18.76 14.66
N LYS A 172 -2.45 -19.88 14.36
CA LYS A 172 -3.10 -21.19 14.17
C LYS A 172 -3.83 -21.63 15.46
N ASN A 173 -3.17 -21.50 16.63
CA ASN A 173 -3.78 -21.86 17.91
C ASN A 173 -5.01 -20.98 18.22
N ILE A 174 -4.90 -19.66 18.00
CA ILE A 174 -6.01 -18.73 18.16
C ILE A 174 -7.15 -19.09 17.20
N TYR A 175 -6.85 -19.30 15.93
CA TYR A 175 -7.86 -19.68 14.93
C TYR A 175 -8.58 -20.97 15.31
N GLN A 176 -7.85 -21.98 15.74
CA GLN A 176 -8.44 -23.27 16.13
C GLN A 176 -9.36 -23.12 17.34
N LYS A 177 -8.97 -22.31 18.34
CA LYS A 177 -9.80 -22.00 19.51
C LYS A 177 -11.11 -21.31 19.08
N LEU A 178 -11.01 -20.22 18.34
CA LEU A 178 -12.16 -19.48 17.82
C LEU A 178 -13.08 -20.38 16.97
N ASN A 179 -12.52 -21.14 16.04
CA ASN A 179 -13.28 -22.03 15.17
C ASN A 179 -14.02 -23.14 15.94
N ARG A 180 -13.41 -23.64 17.03
CA ARG A 180 -14.07 -24.60 17.92
C ARG A 180 -15.27 -23.98 18.65
N GLU A 181 -15.11 -22.74 19.11
CA GLU A 181 -16.21 -22.02 19.78
C GLU A 181 -17.34 -21.72 18.78
N PHE A 182 -17.02 -21.19 17.61
CA PHE A 182 -18.01 -20.88 16.57
C PHE A 182 -18.81 -22.12 16.12
N LYS A 183 -18.17 -23.28 16.04
CA LYS A 183 -18.88 -24.54 15.68
C LYS A 183 -19.95 -24.99 16.69
N LYS A 184 -19.90 -24.51 17.94
CA LYS A 184 -20.94 -24.78 18.94
C LYS A 184 -22.23 -24.02 18.62
N TYR A 185 -22.15 -22.94 17.84
CA TYR A 185 -23.29 -22.11 17.48
C TYR A 185 -23.71 -22.39 16.05
N ASN A 186 -24.99 -22.70 15.83
CA ASN A 186 -25.55 -22.88 14.49
C ASN A 186 -25.84 -21.49 13.91
N LEU A 187 -24.79 -20.78 13.48
CA LEU A 187 -24.87 -19.41 12.95
C LEU A 187 -25.41 -19.47 11.51
N LYS A 188 -26.71 -19.20 11.36
CA LYS A 188 -27.35 -19.07 10.04
C LYS A 188 -27.07 -17.69 9.40
N GLU A 189 -26.79 -16.69 10.21
CA GLU A 189 -26.55 -15.31 9.79
C GLU A 189 -25.53 -14.66 10.71
N LEU A 190 -24.51 -14.04 10.14
CA LEU A 190 -23.58 -13.16 10.87
C LEU A 190 -24.05 -11.72 10.73
N LYS A 191 -24.37 -11.08 11.86
CA LYS A 191 -24.69 -9.64 11.90
C LYS A 191 -23.53 -8.89 12.52
N PHE A 192 -23.11 -7.82 11.84
CA PHE A 192 -22.13 -6.90 12.41
C PHE A 192 -22.81 -5.96 13.41
N TYR A 193 -22.36 -6.01 14.65
CA TYR A 193 -22.84 -5.12 15.72
C TYR A 193 -21.77 -4.06 16.00
N LYS A 194 -21.94 -2.88 15.44
CA LYS A 194 -21.01 -1.76 15.59
C LYS A 194 -20.76 -1.35 17.05
N ASP A 195 -21.74 -1.51 17.92
CA ASP A 195 -21.67 -1.15 19.34
C ASP A 195 -21.02 -2.23 20.22
N SER A 196 -20.74 -3.41 19.69
CA SER A 196 -19.96 -4.43 20.36
C SER A 196 -18.50 -3.96 20.52
N LYS A 197 -17.78 -4.56 21.47
CA LYS A 197 -16.35 -4.26 21.65
C LYS A 197 -15.54 -4.55 20.38
N VAL A 198 -15.83 -5.68 19.73
CA VAL A 198 -15.24 -6.06 18.43
C VAL A 198 -15.57 -5.03 17.35
N GLY A 199 -16.84 -4.61 17.26
CA GLY A 199 -17.30 -3.62 16.30
C GLY A 199 -16.62 -2.26 16.53
N LYS A 200 -16.53 -1.80 17.75
CA LYS A 200 -15.84 -0.55 18.11
C LYS A 200 -14.36 -0.58 17.75
N ALA A 201 -13.67 -1.69 18.01
CA ALA A 201 -12.27 -1.85 17.60
C ALA A 201 -12.09 -1.79 16.08
N LEU A 202 -12.98 -2.42 15.30
CA LEU A 202 -12.93 -2.34 13.83
C LEU A 202 -13.28 -0.96 13.28
N LEU A 203 -14.11 -0.18 13.98
CA LEU A 203 -14.44 1.19 13.60
C LEU A 203 -13.37 2.21 14.04
N ASP A 204 -12.42 1.80 14.86
CA ASP A 204 -11.27 2.58 15.28
C ASP A 204 -10.06 2.22 14.40
N ASP A 205 -10.03 2.82 13.22
CA ASP A 205 -8.95 2.66 12.22
C ASP A 205 -8.60 1.17 11.93
N LEU A 206 -9.60 0.31 11.83
CA LEU A 206 -9.45 -1.13 11.59
C LEU A 206 -8.50 -1.81 12.59
N ASN A 207 -8.65 -1.53 13.88
CA ASN A 207 -7.83 -2.08 14.94
C ASN A 207 -8.09 -3.59 15.12
N THR A 208 -7.60 -4.36 14.17
CA THR A 208 -7.79 -5.82 14.14
C THR A 208 -7.13 -6.54 15.32
N PRO A 209 -5.96 -6.15 15.85
CA PRO A 209 -5.40 -6.75 17.07
C PRO A 209 -6.34 -6.64 18.26
N LEU A 210 -6.89 -5.45 18.50
CA LEU A 210 -7.85 -5.25 19.59
C LEU A 210 -9.14 -6.05 19.32
N SER A 211 -9.63 -6.04 18.08
CA SER A 211 -10.80 -6.84 17.69
C SER A 211 -10.61 -8.32 17.96
N ILE A 212 -9.45 -8.89 17.62
CA ILE A 212 -9.11 -10.30 17.90
C ILE A 212 -9.03 -10.55 19.42
N HIS A 213 -8.46 -9.62 20.17
CA HIS A 213 -8.42 -9.71 21.63
C HIS A 213 -9.81 -9.76 22.25
N GLU A 214 -10.73 -8.91 21.79
CA GLU A 214 -12.11 -8.84 22.31
C GLU A 214 -13.00 -10.04 21.89
N MET A 215 -12.52 -10.89 20.98
CA MET A 215 -13.18 -12.17 20.64
C MET A 215 -12.87 -13.30 21.64
N HIS A 216 -11.91 -13.11 22.53
CA HIS A 216 -11.47 -14.09 23.53
C HIS A 216 -12.17 -13.88 24.88
#